data_0bea5a73f1d6405d5421df190b37ddd2
#
_entry.id   0bea5a73f1d6405d5421df190b37ddd2
#
_cell.length_a   1.000
_cell.length_b   1.000
_cell.length_c   1.000
_cell.angle_alpha   90.00
_cell.angle_beta   90.00
_cell.angle_gamma   90.00
#
_symmetry.space_group_name_H-M   'P 1'
#
loop_
_entity.id
_entity.type
_entity.pdbx_description
1 polymer ?
#
loop_
_entity_poly.entity_id
_entity_poly.type
_entity_poly.pdbx_seq_one_letter_code
_entity_poly.pdbx_strand_id
1 'polypeptide(L)'
;MSSIETLQSVVARAVLTTEPTDVLPLLARGRFDPARRLNIYRNNTLVSLTATLKAVFPVTVRLLDERYFCYVAGCFIRNNPPQEPRLSRYGKDFAAFLARFEGTAHLPFVCETARLEWKIAEALDAPLKRPCTLMELYDGLSSGSFALFLQPSLRLVLCRWPALSIWAAHQQGGDADRLAGLNREPERIALWRHGEAVRFLRLDAAEFAFWHMLIRGQGLEAAVSRACRHSPEFDIARALTGLFVSELVIGIHRIKECSNQEERVS
;
A
#
# COMPACT_ATOMS: atom_id res chain seq x y z
N MET A 1 16.63 -10.13 -35.61
CA MET A 1 16.07 -11.06 -34.60
C MET A 1 15.39 -10.19 -33.58
N SER A 2 14.06 -10.26 -33.49
CA SER A 2 13.32 -9.51 -32.48
C SER A 2 13.67 -10.10 -31.11
N SER A 3 14.07 -9.28 -30.15
CA SER A 3 14.39 -9.73 -28.77
C SER A 3 13.14 -10.41 -28.19
N ILE A 4 13.30 -11.48 -27.39
CA ILE A 4 12.21 -12.16 -26.67
C ILE A 4 11.39 -11.15 -25.86
N GLU A 5 12.03 -10.13 -25.31
CA GLU A 5 11.39 -9.03 -24.57
C GLU A 5 10.45 -8.20 -25.47
N THR A 6 10.86 -7.92 -26.71
CA THR A 6 10.01 -7.22 -27.68
C THR A 6 8.77 -8.05 -28.03
N LEU A 7 8.95 -9.36 -28.24
CA LEU A 7 7.86 -10.27 -28.51
C LEU A 7 6.89 -10.37 -27.32
N GLN A 8 7.42 -10.50 -26.10
CA GLN A 8 6.61 -10.53 -24.88
C GLN A 8 5.81 -9.25 -24.67
N SER A 9 6.41 -8.07 -24.91
CA SER A 9 5.72 -6.78 -24.78
C SER A 9 4.62 -6.60 -25.82
N VAL A 10 4.85 -7.05 -27.07
CA VAL A 10 3.87 -7.00 -28.15
C VAL A 10 2.69 -7.95 -27.86
N VAL A 11 2.96 -9.16 -27.38
CA VAL A 11 1.92 -10.11 -26.97
C VAL A 11 1.13 -9.60 -25.76
N ALA A 12 1.80 -9.08 -24.73
CA ALA A 12 1.15 -8.51 -23.55
C ALA A 12 0.23 -7.33 -23.92
N ARG A 13 0.69 -6.46 -24.81
CA ARG A 13 -0.13 -5.36 -25.33
C ARG A 13 -1.33 -5.89 -26.11
N ALA A 14 -1.14 -6.82 -27.01
CA ALA A 14 -2.23 -7.38 -27.84
C ALA A 14 -3.27 -8.13 -26.99
N VAL A 15 -2.88 -8.75 -25.89
CA VAL A 15 -3.80 -9.40 -24.94
C VAL A 15 -4.68 -8.38 -24.22
N LEU A 16 -4.25 -7.13 -24.05
CA LEU A 16 -4.95 -6.12 -23.25
C LEU A 16 -5.59 -4.99 -24.07
N THR A 17 -5.16 -4.79 -25.35
CA THR A 17 -5.73 -3.77 -26.25
C THR A 17 -6.76 -4.34 -27.21
N THR A 18 -7.60 -3.47 -27.76
CA THR A 18 -8.71 -3.85 -28.63
C THR A 18 -8.26 -4.17 -30.07
N GLU A 19 -7.03 -3.77 -30.47
CA GLU A 19 -6.52 -3.96 -31.84
C GLU A 19 -5.39 -5.02 -31.89
N PRO A 20 -5.68 -6.23 -32.40
CA PRO A 20 -4.73 -7.33 -32.42
C PRO A 20 -3.81 -7.36 -33.67
N THR A 21 -3.79 -6.32 -34.51
CA THR A 21 -3.30 -6.37 -35.87
C THR A 21 -1.83 -6.81 -35.97
N ASP A 22 -0.99 -6.44 -35.00
CA ASP A 22 0.46 -6.66 -35.10
C ASP A 22 0.93 -8.03 -34.56
N VAL A 23 0.06 -8.73 -33.82
CA VAL A 23 0.42 -10.02 -33.17
C VAL A 23 -0.05 -11.23 -33.94
N LEU A 24 -1.15 -11.11 -34.70
CA LEU A 24 -1.71 -12.25 -35.46
C LEU A 24 -0.70 -12.95 -36.35
N PRO A 25 0.19 -12.23 -37.10
CA PRO A 25 1.22 -12.86 -37.93
C PRO A 25 2.30 -13.61 -37.13
N LEU A 26 2.51 -13.23 -35.83
CA LEU A 26 3.52 -13.83 -34.99
C LEU A 26 3.01 -15.09 -34.24
N LEU A 27 1.71 -15.33 -34.28
CA LEU A 27 1.12 -16.50 -33.67
C LEU A 27 1.24 -17.71 -34.56
N ALA A 28 1.86 -18.78 -34.09
CA ALA A 28 2.00 -20.00 -34.81
C ALA A 28 0.65 -20.52 -35.33
N ARG A 29 0.58 -20.97 -36.57
CA ARG A 29 -0.59 -21.64 -37.16
C ARG A 29 -0.81 -22.95 -36.42
N GLY A 30 -1.99 -23.17 -35.86
CA GLY A 30 -2.39 -24.36 -35.13
C GLY A 30 -3.79 -24.81 -35.52
N ARG A 31 -4.33 -25.78 -34.75
CA ARG A 31 -5.67 -26.35 -34.98
C ARG A 31 -6.82 -25.31 -34.90
N PHE A 32 -6.59 -24.19 -34.20
CA PHE A 32 -7.55 -23.10 -34.03
C PHE A 32 -7.05 -21.83 -34.64
N ASP A 33 -7.97 -21.01 -35.16
CA ASP A 33 -7.72 -19.67 -35.67
C ASP A 33 -6.94 -18.82 -34.65
N PRO A 34 -5.82 -18.17 -35.04
CA PRO A 34 -5.02 -17.32 -34.15
C PRO A 34 -5.81 -16.21 -33.45
N ALA A 35 -6.79 -15.60 -34.14
CA ALA A 35 -7.63 -14.55 -33.54
C ALA A 35 -8.53 -15.10 -32.42
N ARG A 36 -9.11 -16.29 -32.62
CA ARG A 36 -9.92 -16.97 -31.60
C ARG A 36 -9.07 -17.33 -30.37
N ARG A 37 -7.85 -17.84 -30.57
CA ARG A 37 -6.92 -18.12 -29.47
C ARG A 37 -6.57 -16.86 -28.71
N LEU A 38 -6.24 -15.78 -29.39
CA LEU A 38 -5.92 -14.50 -28.75
C LEU A 38 -7.11 -13.99 -27.91
N ASN A 39 -8.33 -14.09 -28.41
CA ASN A 39 -9.52 -13.69 -27.69
C ASN A 39 -9.77 -14.53 -26.43
N ILE A 40 -9.45 -15.84 -26.45
CA ILE A 40 -9.50 -16.69 -25.27
C ILE A 40 -8.46 -16.21 -24.22
N TYR A 41 -7.22 -15.94 -24.65
CA TYR A 41 -6.20 -15.42 -23.72
C TYR A 41 -6.57 -14.06 -23.15
N ARG A 42 -7.12 -13.15 -23.95
CA ARG A 42 -7.64 -11.86 -23.52
C ARG A 42 -8.69 -12.02 -22.43
N ASN A 43 -9.69 -12.84 -22.68
CA ASN A 43 -10.77 -13.05 -21.73
C ASN A 43 -10.25 -13.67 -20.43
N ASN A 44 -9.39 -14.68 -20.51
CA ASN A 44 -8.79 -15.32 -19.34
C ASN A 44 -7.94 -14.32 -18.53
N THR A 45 -7.15 -13.50 -19.19
CA THR A 45 -6.34 -12.47 -18.53
C THR A 45 -7.22 -11.44 -17.83
N LEU A 46 -8.26 -10.93 -18.50
CA LEU A 46 -9.20 -9.97 -17.91
C LEU A 46 -9.91 -10.56 -16.69
N VAL A 47 -10.39 -11.79 -16.80
CA VAL A 47 -11.05 -12.51 -15.69
C VAL A 47 -10.08 -12.68 -14.51
N SER A 48 -8.85 -13.14 -14.77
CA SER A 48 -7.83 -13.37 -13.74
C SER A 48 -7.44 -12.06 -13.05
N LEU A 49 -7.18 -10.98 -13.79
CA LEU A 49 -6.82 -9.67 -13.21
C LEU A 49 -8.00 -9.06 -12.45
N THR A 50 -9.22 -9.21 -12.93
CA THR A 50 -10.42 -8.77 -12.21
C THR A 50 -10.60 -9.54 -10.89
N ALA A 51 -10.37 -10.85 -10.91
CA ALA A 51 -10.42 -11.68 -9.71
C ALA A 51 -9.32 -11.26 -8.70
N THR A 52 -8.12 -10.95 -9.18
CA THR A 52 -7.04 -10.40 -8.34
C THR A 52 -7.45 -9.08 -7.69
N LEU A 53 -8.01 -8.14 -8.45
CA LEU A 53 -8.49 -6.87 -7.89
C LEU A 53 -9.62 -7.08 -6.87
N LYS A 54 -10.56 -7.99 -7.11
CA LYS A 54 -11.60 -8.34 -6.13
C LYS A 54 -11.03 -8.89 -4.83
N ALA A 55 -10.01 -9.73 -4.91
CA ALA A 55 -9.35 -10.30 -3.74
C ALA A 55 -8.62 -9.25 -2.90
N VAL A 56 -8.03 -8.24 -3.56
CA VAL A 56 -7.30 -7.14 -2.91
C VAL A 56 -8.25 -6.08 -2.35
N PHE A 57 -9.39 -5.83 -3.00
CA PHE A 57 -10.31 -4.73 -2.71
C PHE A 57 -11.74 -5.20 -2.31
N PRO A 58 -11.90 -6.14 -1.35
CA PRO A 58 -13.20 -6.74 -1.05
C PRO A 58 -14.23 -5.76 -0.51
N VAL A 59 -13.83 -4.76 0.27
CA VAL A 59 -14.75 -3.73 0.78
C VAL A 59 -15.11 -2.74 -0.33
N THR A 60 -14.15 -2.35 -1.15
CA THR A 60 -14.39 -1.52 -2.34
C THR A 60 -15.39 -2.18 -3.29
N VAL A 61 -15.33 -3.52 -3.47
CA VAL A 61 -16.33 -4.29 -4.23
C VAL A 61 -17.74 -4.10 -3.65
N ARG A 62 -17.88 -4.19 -2.33
CA ARG A 62 -19.18 -4.03 -1.65
C ARG A 62 -19.72 -2.60 -1.75
N LEU A 63 -18.83 -1.61 -1.65
CA LEU A 63 -19.20 -0.19 -1.75
C LEU A 63 -19.65 0.24 -3.15
N LEU A 64 -19.11 -0.40 -4.19
CA LEU A 64 -19.42 -0.07 -5.58
C LEU A 64 -20.50 -0.96 -6.21
N ASP A 65 -20.92 -2.04 -5.54
CA ASP A 65 -21.58 -3.19 -6.15
C ASP A 65 -20.64 -3.99 -7.07
N GLU A 66 -20.82 -5.31 -7.09
CA GLU A 66 -19.92 -6.22 -7.81
C GLU A 66 -19.91 -5.99 -9.33
N ARG A 67 -21.07 -5.70 -9.92
CA ARG A 67 -21.18 -5.47 -11.36
C ARG A 67 -20.46 -4.20 -11.77
N TYR A 68 -20.67 -3.14 -11.02
CA TYR A 68 -20.04 -1.86 -11.28
C TYR A 68 -18.53 -1.92 -11.03
N PHE A 69 -18.11 -2.60 -9.94
CA PHE A 69 -16.69 -2.86 -9.70
C PHE A 69 -16.02 -3.58 -10.88
N CYS A 70 -16.65 -4.65 -11.43
CA CYS A 70 -16.12 -5.37 -12.59
C CYS A 70 -15.98 -4.47 -13.82
N TYR A 71 -16.92 -3.57 -14.06
CA TYR A 71 -16.83 -2.59 -15.14
C TYR A 71 -15.65 -1.65 -14.94
N VAL A 72 -15.53 -1.05 -13.77
CA VAL A 72 -14.44 -0.13 -13.41
C VAL A 72 -13.07 -0.82 -13.45
N ALA A 73 -12.99 -2.04 -12.91
CA ALA A 73 -11.80 -2.89 -12.98
C ALA A 73 -11.39 -3.18 -14.43
N GLY A 74 -12.35 -3.50 -15.31
CA GLY A 74 -12.11 -3.67 -16.73
C GLY A 74 -11.56 -2.41 -17.41
N CYS A 75 -12.04 -1.23 -17.04
CA CYS A 75 -11.49 0.05 -17.49
C CYS A 75 -10.06 0.27 -16.97
N PHE A 76 -9.81 -0.03 -15.70
CA PHE A 76 -8.48 0.05 -15.10
C PHE A 76 -7.48 -0.86 -15.81
N ILE A 77 -7.83 -2.14 -15.99
CA ILE A 77 -6.95 -3.15 -16.60
C ILE A 77 -6.53 -2.76 -18.00
N ARG A 78 -7.44 -2.21 -18.80
CA ARG A 78 -7.14 -1.75 -20.19
C ARG A 78 -6.15 -0.59 -20.21
N ASN A 79 -6.25 0.33 -19.24
CA ASN A 79 -5.39 1.52 -19.16
C ASN A 79 -4.09 1.28 -18.39
N ASN A 80 -4.04 0.25 -17.54
CA ASN A 80 -2.92 -0.06 -16.65
C ASN A 80 -2.56 -1.54 -16.74
N PRO A 81 -1.97 -2.00 -17.86
CA PRO A 81 -1.55 -3.38 -18.01
C PRO A 81 -0.49 -3.76 -16.97
N PRO A 82 -0.46 -5.03 -16.51
CA PRO A 82 0.57 -5.49 -15.60
C PRO A 82 1.97 -5.25 -16.18
N GLN A 83 2.84 -4.61 -15.41
CA GLN A 83 4.24 -4.37 -15.78
C GLN A 83 5.18 -5.45 -15.23
N GLU A 84 4.71 -6.20 -14.24
CA GLU A 84 5.45 -7.26 -13.56
C GLU A 84 4.66 -8.57 -13.59
N PRO A 85 5.34 -9.74 -13.62
CA PRO A 85 4.66 -11.03 -13.58
C PRO A 85 4.01 -11.32 -12.21
N ARG A 86 4.29 -10.52 -11.21
CA ARG A 86 3.83 -10.70 -9.83
C ARG A 86 2.45 -10.09 -9.63
N LEU A 87 1.40 -10.92 -9.68
CA LEU A 87 0.01 -10.50 -9.52
C LEU A 87 -0.31 -9.89 -8.14
N SER A 88 0.42 -10.25 -7.08
CA SER A 88 0.25 -9.64 -5.74
C SER A 88 0.54 -8.13 -5.73
N ARG A 89 1.25 -7.62 -6.73
CA ARG A 89 1.52 -6.19 -6.89
C ARG A 89 0.60 -5.50 -7.89
N TYR A 90 -0.32 -6.24 -8.49
CA TYR A 90 -1.29 -5.67 -9.42
C TYR A 90 -2.44 -5.01 -8.65
N GLY A 91 -2.67 -3.73 -8.91
CA GLY A 91 -3.69 -2.92 -8.22
C GLY A 91 -3.15 -1.72 -7.46
N LYS A 92 -1.81 -1.54 -7.42
CA LYS A 92 -1.14 -0.42 -6.72
C LYS A 92 -1.77 0.94 -7.06
N ASP A 93 -2.09 1.18 -8.31
CA ASP A 93 -2.61 2.46 -8.79
C ASP A 93 -4.14 2.50 -8.89
N PHE A 94 -4.83 1.43 -8.45
CA PHE A 94 -6.29 1.32 -8.58
C PHE A 94 -7.04 2.39 -7.76
N ALA A 95 -6.61 2.67 -6.52
CA ALA A 95 -7.19 3.73 -5.72
C ALA A 95 -7.03 5.13 -6.35
N ALA A 96 -5.86 5.40 -6.95
CA ALA A 96 -5.62 6.65 -7.68
C ALA A 96 -6.42 6.73 -8.99
N PHE A 97 -6.66 5.61 -9.64
CA PHE A 97 -7.54 5.52 -10.79
C PHE A 97 -8.99 5.82 -10.39
N LEU A 98 -9.51 5.19 -9.33
CA LEU A 98 -10.86 5.44 -8.80
C LEU A 98 -11.10 6.93 -8.50
N ALA A 99 -10.10 7.62 -7.95
CA ALA A 99 -10.20 9.03 -7.60
C ALA A 99 -10.37 9.97 -8.83
N ARG A 100 -9.97 9.50 -10.01
CA ARG A 100 -10.05 10.26 -11.28
C ARG A 100 -11.10 9.72 -12.24
N PHE A 101 -11.61 8.52 -11.99
CA PHE A 101 -12.62 7.91 -12.84
C PHE A 101 -13.97 8.63 -12.63
N GLU A 102 -14.55 9.16 -13.69
CA GLU A 102 -15.75 10.01 -13.64
C GLU A 102 -16.88 9.39 -12.80
N GLY A 103 -17.11 8.10 -12.96
CA GLY A 103 -18.17 7.39 -12.23
C GLY A 103 -17.88 7.16 -10.73
N THR A 104 -16.67 7.39 -10.21
CA THR A 104 -16.30 7.18 -8.81
C THR A 104 -15.64 8.39 -8.15
N ALA A 105 -15.26 9.41 -8.91
CA ALA A 105 -14.60 10.61 -8.39
C ALA A 105 -15.44 11.37 -7.36
N HIS A 106 -16.77 11.26 -7.43
CA HIS A 106 -17.72 11.84 -6.47
C HIS A 106 -17.87 11.02 -5.18
N LEU A 107 -17.21 9.85 -5.08
CA LEU A 107 -17.24 8.93 -3.94
C LEU A 107 -15.83 8.85 -3.28
N PRO A 108 -15.33 9.94 -2.69
CA PRO A 108 -13.95 9.99 -2.18
C PRO A 108 -13.68 8.97 -1.08
N PHE A 109 -14.69 8.57 -0.29
CA PHE A 109 -14.57 7.53 0.73
C PHE A 109 -14.26 6.15 0.12
N VAL A 110 -14.78 5.84 -1.08
CA VAL A 110 -14.47 4.60 -1.80
C VAL A 110 -12.99 4.58 -2.20
N CYS A 111 -12.47 5.69 -2.73
CA CYS A 111 -11.08 5.81 -3.14
C CYS A 111 -10.12 5.66 -1.94
N GLU A 112 -10.49 6.23 -0.79
CA GLU A 112 -9.68 6.13 0.42
C GLU A 112 -9.75 4.75 1.07
N THR A 113 -10.91 4.09 1.01
CA THR A 113 -11.06 2.69 1.42
C THR A 113 -10.19 1.78 0.54
N ALA A 114 -10.23 1.95 -0.78
CA ALA A 114 -9.36 1.21 -1.70
C ALA A 114 -7.87 1.45 -1.39
N ARG A 115 -7.47 2.69 -1.07
CA ARG A 115 -6.10 2.99 -0.65
C ARG A 115 -5.71 2.26 0.64
N LEU A 116 -6.62 2.18 1.61
CA LEU A 116 -6.41 1.41 2.84
C LEU A 116 -6.27 -0.09 2.55
N GLU A 117 -7.16 -0.67 1.73
CA GLU A 117 -7.10 -2.08 1.34
C GLU A 117 -5.80 -2.42 0.62
N TRP A 118 -5.31 -1.52 -0.25
CA TRP A 118 -3.99 -1.69 -0.85
C TRP A 118 -2.87 -1.72 0.20
N LYS A 119 -2.91 -0.82 1.20
CA LYS A 119 -1.90 -0.81 2.27
C LYS A 119 -1.96 -2.05 3.16
N ILE A 120 -3.14 -2.63 3.34
CA ILE A 120 -3.31 -3.93 3.99
C ILE A 120 -2.62 -5.04 3.18
N ALA A 121 -2.86 -5.09 1.87
CA ALA A 121 -2.22 -6.06 0.98
C ALA A 121 -0.69 -5.91 0.97
N GLU A 122 -0.17 -4.68 0.90
CA GLU A 122 1.27 -4.41 1.00
C GLU A 122 1.87 -4.86 2.35
N ALA A 123 1.14 -4.70 3.45
CA ALA A 123 1.61 -5.12 4.76
C ALA A 123 1.65 -6.65 4.88
N LEU A 124 0.67 -7.35 4.31
CA LEU A 124 0.62 -8.82 4.28
C LEU A 124 1.71 -9.43 3.37
N ASP A 125 2.03 -8.79 2.25
CA ASP A 125 3.09 -9.25 1.31
C ASP A 125 4.51 -8.94 1.82
N ALA A 126 4.64 -8.08 2.83
CA ALA A 126 5.94 -7.69 3.38
C ALA A 126 6.57 -8.82 4.22
N PRO A 127 7.91 -8.95 4.17
CA PRO A 127 8.60 -9.92 5.02
C PRO A 127 8.43 -9.58 6.50
N LEU A 128 8.22 -10.60 7.33
CA LEU A 128 8.23 -10.47 8.78
C LEU A 128 9.68 -10.63 9.28
N LYS A 129 10.13 -9.69 10.11
CA LYS A 129 11.43 -9.69 10.75
C LYS A 129 11.29 -9.95 12.25
N ARG A 130 12.31 -10.57 12.88
CA ARG A 130 12.33 -10.75 14.33
C ARG A 130 12.37 -9.38 15.02
N PRO A 131 11.51 -9.13 16.00
CA PRO A 131 11.59 -7.92 16.81
C PRO A 131 12.91 -7.83 17.60
N CYS A 132 13.38 -6.61 17.82
CA CYS A 132 14.50 -6.32 18.66
C CYS A 132 14.17 -6.61 20.14
N THR A 133 15.10 -7.22 20.86
CA THR A 133 14.96 -7.44 22.31
C THR A 133 15.30 -6.16 23.07
N LEU A 134 14.83 -6.06 24.34
CA LEU A 134 15.19 -4.93 25.22
C LEU A 134 16.70 -4.83 25.46
N MET A 135 17.41 -5.96 25.48
CA MET A 135 18.86 -5.97 25.67
C MET A 135 19.57 -5.37 24.44
N GLU A 136 19.19 -5.80 23.23
CA GLU A 136 19.72 -5.24 21.98
C GLU A 136 19.42 -3.73 21.86
N LEU A 137 18.30 -3.30 22.41
CA LEU A 137 17.94 -1.89 22.49
C LEU A 137 18.88 -1.14 23.44
N TYR A 138 19.08 -1.65 24.66
CA TYR A 138 19.92 -1.03 25.67
C TYR A 138 21.37 -0.85 25.17
N ASP A 139 21.91 -1.86 24.53
CA ASP A 139 23.27 -1.85 23.95
C ASP A 139 23.37 -0.79 22.82
N GLY A 140 22.32 -0.65 22.03
CA GLY A 140 22.27 0.34 20.96
C GLY A 140 22.11 1.80 21.44
N LEU A 141 21.39 2.02 22.53
CA LEU A 141 21.12 3.35 23.09
C LEU A 141 22.35 3.98 23.76
N SER A 142 23.30 3.17 24.23
CA SER A 142 24.47 3.64 25.00
C SER A 142 25.45 4.50 24.19
N SER A 143 25.17 4.86 22.95
CA SER A 143 26.19 5.33 22.03
C SER A 143 25.82 6.50 21.08
N GLY A 144 25.02 7.47 21.52
CA GLY A 144 24.80 8.72 20.77
C GLY A 144 23.53 8.71 19.90
N SER A 145 23.49 9.53 18.85
CA SER A 145 22.32 9.66 17.96
C SER A 145 22.04 8.38 17.18
N PHE A 146 20.79 7.91 17.19
CA PHE A 146 20.41 6.64 16.57
C PHE A 146 19.10 6.74 15.79
N ALA A 147 18.92 5.83 14.83
CA ALA A 147 17.67 5.58 14.13
C ALA A 147 17.17 4.16 14.44
N LEU A 148 15.86 4.01 14.40
CA LEU A 148 15.19 2.73 14.57
C LEU A 148 14.92 2.10 13.21
N PHE A 149 15.25 0.82 13.08
CA PHE A 149 14.73 0.00 11.99
C PHE A 149 13.37 -0.55 12.39
N LEU A 150 12.37 -0.27 11.58
CA LEU A 150 11.00 -0.71 11.82
C LEU A 150 10.61 -1.87 10.92
N GLN A 151 9.59 -2.63 11.34
CA GLN A 151 9.05 -3.74 10.57
C GLN A 151 8.75 -3.31 9.12
N PRO A 152 9.21 -4.09 8.11
CA PRO A 152 8.94 -3.82 6.70
C PRO A 152 7.44 -3.79 6.36
N SER A 153 6.61 -4.38 7.20
CA SER A 153 5.15 -4.41 7.04
C SER A 153 4.45 -3.14 7.55
N LEU A 154 5.14 -2.28 8.32
CA LEU A 154 4.53 -1.07 8.86
C LEU A 154 4.17 -0.09 7.75
N ARG A 155 2.92 0.35 7.75
CA ARG A 155 2.39 1.38 6.84
C ARG A 155 1.70 2.47 7.63
N LEU A 156 1.84 3.72 7.16
CA LEU A 156 1.06 4.85 7.65
C LEU A 156 0.12 5.33 6.55
N VAL A 157 -1.12 5.56 6.92
CA VAL A 157 -2.17 6.04 6.02
C VAL A 157 -2.84 7.25 6.64
N LEU A 158 -2.87 8.36 5.90
CA LEU A 158 -3.65 9.53 6.26
C LEU A 158 -4.89 9.56 5.37
N CYS A 159 -6.06 9.35 5.95
CA CYS A 159 -7.34 9.40 5.28
C CYS A 159 -8.08 10.69 5.64
N ARG A 160 -8.75 11.30 4.66
CA ARG A 160 -9.65 12.44 4.88
C ARG A 160 -11.09 12.01 5.22
N TRP A 161 -11.38 10.74 4.98
CA TRP A 161 -12.63 10.06 5.29
C TRP A 161 -12.35 8.90 6.23
N PRO A 162 -13.31 8.43 7.01
CA PRO A 162 -13.12 7.37 8.01
C PRO A 162 -12.97 5.99 7.36
N ALA A 163 -11.91 5.82 6.56
CA ALA A 163 -11.68 4.62 5.76
C ALA A 163 -11.51 3.35 6.60
N LEU A 164 -10.88 3.46 7.78
CA LEU A 164 -10.75 2.32 8.70
C LEU A 164 -12.09 1.96 9.33
N SER A 165 -12.91 2.94 9.69
CA SER A 165 -14.26 2.71 10.22
C SER A 165 -15.15 2.04 9.17
N ILE A 166 -15.08 2.50 7.91
CA ILE A 166 -15.80 1.89 6.79
C ILE A 166 -15.32 0.46 6.57
N TRP A 167 -14.00 0.25 6.51
CA TRP A 167 -13.43 -1.07 6.32
C TRP A 167 -13.84 -2.04 7.44
N ALA A 168 -13.76 -1.61 8.70
CA ALA A 168 -14.11 -2.42 9.86
C ALA A 168 -15.59 -2.81 9.90
N ALA A 169 -16.49 -1.90 9.52
CA ALA A 169 -17.92 -2.16 9.45
C ALA A 169 -18.28 -3.25 8.41
N HIS A 170 -17.43 -3.48 7.41
CA HIS A 170 -17.62 -4.51 6.40
C HIS A 170 -16.91 -5.84 6.72
N GLN A 171 -16.25 -5.97 7.88
CA GLN A 171 -15.68 -7.25 8.31
C GLN A 171 -16.76 -8.15 8.95
N GLN A 172 -16.43 -9.43 9.19
CA GLN A 172 -17.32 -10.34 9.91
C GLN A 172 -17.66 -9.79 11.30
N GLY A 173 -18.95 -9.70 11.62
CA GLY A 173 -19.44 -9.09 12.87
C GLY A 173 -19.41 -7.55 12.87
N GLY A 174 -19.07 -6.92 11.76
CA GLY A 174 -19.20 -5.48 11.58
C GLY A 174 -20.66 -5.06 11.38
N ASP A 175 -20.94 -3.81 11.68
CA ASP A 175 -22.29 -3.21 11.57
C ASP A 175 -22.23 -2.13 10.47
N ALA A 176 -22.63 -2.52 9.26
CA ALA A 176 -22.66 -1.60 8.11
C ALA A 176 -23.74 -0.52 8.26
N ASP A 177 -24.76 -0.73 9.09
CA ASP A 177 -25.82 0.26 9.33
C ASP A 177 -25.28 1.47 10.11
N ARG A 178 -24.20 1.31 10.87
CA ARG A 178 -23.49 2.42 11.52
C ARG A 178 -22.81 3.38 10.56
N LEU A 179 -22.73 3.05 9.27
CA LEU A 179 -22.19 3.95 8.25
C LEU A 179 -23.17 5.08 7.87
N ALA A 180 -24.44 4.96 8.25
CA ALA A 180 -25.42 6.04 8.08
C ALA A 180 -25.02 7.25 8.95
N GLY A 181 -24.54 8.31 8.30
CA GLY A 181 -24.12 9.54 8.99
C GLY A 181 -22.61 9.68 9.24
N LEU A 182 -21.78 8.85 8.62
CA LEU A 182 -20.32 9.06 8.67
C LEU A 182 -19.94 10.43 8.11
N ASN A 183 -19.51 11.30 9.02
CA ASN A 183 -18.97 12.60 8.68
C ASN A 183 -17.53 12.46 8.13
N ARG A 184 -17.10 13.49 7.42
CA ARG A 184 -15.72 13.62 6.97
C ARG A 184 -14.80 13.85 8.16
N GLU A 185 -14.32 12.77 8.76
CA GLU A 185 -13.35 12.80 9.86
C GLU A 185 -12.02 12.23 9.38
N PRO A 186 -10.94 13.03 9.43
CA PRO A 186 -9.62 12.54 9.05
C PRO A 186 -9.12 11.49 10.03
N GLU A 187 -8.69 10.34 9.49
CA GLU A 187 -8.05 9.28 10.26
C GLU A 187 -6.55 9.22 9.93
N ARG A 188 -5.73 9.08 10.97
CA ARG A 188 -4.30 8.76 10.88
C ARG A 188 -4.11 7.36 11.39
N ILE A 189 -3.71 6.47 10.51
CA ILE A 189 -3.71 5.03 10.75
C ILE A 189 -2.29 4.51 10.59
N ALA A 190 -1.81 3.79 11.60
CA ALA A 190 -0.72 2.85 11.46
C ALA A 190 -1.31 1.45 11.28
N LEU A 191 -0.76 0.68 10.36
CA LEU A 191 -1.12 -0.72 10.19
C LEU A 191 0.12 -1.56 9.90
N TRP A 192 0.13 -2.80 10.38
CA TRP A 192 1.24 -3.74 10.21
C TRP A 192 0.79 -5.18 10.28
N ARG A 193 1.57 -6.07 9.66
CA ARG A 193 1.35 -7.50 9.76
C ARG A 193 1.76 -8.02 11.14
N HIS A 194 0.89 -8.82 11.75
CA HIS A 194 1.15 -9.56 12.98
C HIS A 194 0.66 -11.01 12.80
N GLY A 195 1.59 -11.94 12.60
CA GLY A 195 1.26 -13.29 12.17
C GLY A 195 0.61 -13.29 10.78
N GLU A 196 -0.59 -13.87 10.68
CA GLU A 196 -1.38 -13.92 9.44
C GLU A 196 -2.41 -12.78 9.34
N ALA A 197 -2.49 -11.90 10.34
CA ALA A 197 -3.44 -10.80 10.39
C ALA A 197 -2.75 -9.44 10.28
N VAL A 198 -3.56 -8.39 10.05
CA VAL A 198 -3.13 -7.00 10.11
C VAL A 198 -3.69 -6.36 11.36
N ARG A 199 -2.83 -5.67 12.11
CA ARG A 199 -3.23 -4.82 13.23
C ARG A 199 -3.29 -3.37 12.79
N PHE A 200 -4.17 -2.63 13.46
CA PHE A 200 -4.41 -1.21 13.21
C PHE A 200 -4.30 -0.42 14.50
N LEU A 201 -3.76 0.79 14.39
CA LEU A 201 -3.72 1.76 15.46
C LEU A 201 -4.09 3.14 14.90
N ARG A 202 -5.05 3.82 15.53
CA ARG A 202 -5.31 5.23 15.26
C ARG A 202 -4.29 6.07 16.01
N LEU A 203 -3.67 6.99 15.31
CA LEU A 203 -2.65 7.89 15.84
C LEU A 203 -3.20 9.31 15.88
N ASP A 204 -2.78 10.08 16.86
CA ASP A 204 -2.93 11.53 16.82
C ASP A 204 -1.96 12.17 15.81
N ALA A 205 -2.00 13.50 15.68
CA ALA A 205 -1.17 14.20 14.71
C ALA A 205 0.33 14.13 15.05
N ALA A 206 0.67 14.18 16.34
CA ALA A 206 2.05 14.14 16.82
C ALA A 206 2.63 12.74 16.69
N GLU A 207 1.89 11.72 17.13
CA GLU A 207 2.27 10.30 16.96
C GLU A 207 2.47 9.94 15.50
N PHE A 208 1.56 10.36 14.63
CA PHE A 208 1.67 10.12 13.19
C PHE A 208 2.92 10.79 12.59
N ALA A 209 3.20 12.03 12.98
CA ALA A 209 4.38 12.75 12.52
C ALA A 209 5.68 12.08 13.03
N PHE A 210 5.69 11.62 14.27
CA PHE A 210 6.80 10.90 14.88
C PHE A 210 7.08 9.58 14.13
N TRP A 211 6.08 8.72 13.98
CA TRP A 211 6.23 7.46 13.29
C TRP A 211 6.62 7.63 11.82
N HIS A 212 6.09 8.66 11.16
CA HIS A 212 6.42 8.97 9.77
C HIS A 212 7.91 9.31 9.60
N MET A 213 8.51 10.04 10.54
CA MET A 213 9.95 10.35 10.52
C MET A 213 10.78 9.08 10.73
N LEU A 214 10.38 8.22 11.67
CA LEU A 214 11.09 6.96 11.94
C LEU A 214 11.05 5.99 10.75
N ILE A 215 9.89 5.83 10.08
CA ILE A 215 9.76 5.00 8.87
C ILE A 215 10.69 5.49 7.76
N ARG A 216 10.97 6.79 7.70
CA ARG A 216 11.90 7.37 6.74
C ARG A 216 13.37 7.25 7.16
N GLY A 217 13.66 6.54 8.24
CA GLY A 217 15.02 6.33 8.74
C GLY A 217 15.63 7.59 9.39
N GLN A 218 14.81 8.56 9.76
CA GLN A 218 15.30 9.75 10.46
C GLN A 218 15.63 9.42 11.91
N GLY A 219 16.59 10.15 12.49
CA GLY A 219 16.98 10.00 13.89
C GLY A 219 15.85 10.33 14.86
N LEU A 220 15.95 9.77 16.06
CA LEU A 220 14.95 9.95 17.11
C LEU A 220 14.72 11.43 17.43
N GLU A 221 15.78 12.23 17.56
CA GLU A 221 15.68 13.67 17.86
C GLU A 221 14.89 14.45 16.82
N ALA A 222 15.14 14.17 15.52
CA ALA A 222 14.39 14.78 14.43
C ALA A 222 12.91 14.35 14.45
N ALA A 223 12.63 13.08 14.79
CA ALA A 223 11.28 12.58 14.90
C ALA A 223 10.53 13.24 16.08
N VAL A 224 11.17 13.40 17.23
CA VAL A 224 10.63 14.09 18.40
C VAL A 224 10.38 15.58 18.08
N SER A 225 11.36 16.27 17.53
CA SER A 225 11.20 17.67 17.12
C SER A 225 10.02 17.85 16.16
N ARG A 226 9.81 16.90 15.26
CA ARG A 226 8.67 16.94 14.33
C ARG A 226 7.34 16.74 15.04
N ALA A 227 7.26 15.82 16.01
CA ALA A 227 6.07 15.57 16.81
C ALA A 227 5.69 16.76 17.69
N CYS A 228 6.68 17.37 18.36
CA CYS A 228 6.49 18.54 19.24
C CYS A 228 5.93 19.75 18.52
N ARG A 229 6.11 19.87 17.18
CA ARG A 229 5.44 20.92 16.37
C ARG A 229 3.92 20.73 16.29
N HIS A 230 3.43 19.52 16.50
CA HIS A 230 1.99 19.21 16.52
C HIS A 230 1.43 19.22 17.93
N SER A 231 2.22 18.78 18.91
CA SER A 231 1.89 18.82 20.35
C SER A 231 3.15 19.06 21.17
N PRO A 232 3.29 20.25 21.83
CA PRO A 232 4.44 20.53 22.69
C PRO A 232 4.60 19.52 23.85
N GLU A 233 3.50 18.90 24.31
CA GLU A 233 3.44 17.91 25.38
C GLU A 233 3.54 16.47 24.84
N PHE A 234 4.16 16.26 23.68
CA PHE A 234 4.29 14.95 23.10
C PHE A 234 5.03 13.97 24.00
N ASP A 235 4.36 12.89 24.40
CA ASP A 235 4.93 11.85 25.27
C ASP A 235 5.76 10.85 24.46
N ILE A 236 7.07 11.08 24.45
CA ILE A 236 8.07 10.25 23.76
C ILE A 236 8.09 8.84 24.34
N ALA A 237 8.01 8.72 25.68
CA ALA A 237 8.09 7.42 26.35
C ALA A 237 6.90 6.53 25.94
N ARG A 238 5.70 7.09 25.94
CA ARG A 238 4.49 6.41 25.48
C ARG A 238 4.61 6.00 24.02
N ALA A 239 5.07 6.89 23.14
CA ALA A 239 5.18 6.63 21.72
C ALA A 239 6.21 5.52 21.41
N LEU A 240 7.36 5.52 22.08
CA LEU A 240 8.36 4.45 21.98
C LEU A 240 7.84 3.13 22.55
N THR A 241 7.21 3.16 23.73
CA THR A 241 6.60 1.97 24.34
C THR A 241 5.60 1.34 23.37
N GLY A 242 4.78 2.15 22.70
CA GLY A 242 3.84 1.67 21.69
C GLY A 242 4.51 0.91 20.54
N LEU A 243 5.65 1.39 20.04
CA LEU A 243 6.44 0.72 19.00
C LEU A 243 7.00 -0.62 19.47
N PHE A 244 7.51 -0.69 20.72
CA PHE A 244 8.09 -1.91 21.27
C PHE A 244 7.04 -2.97 21.62
N VAL A 245 5.96 -2.57 22.30
CA VAL A 245 4.84 -3.47 22.65
C VAL A 245 4.17 -4.04 21.40
N SER A 246 4.18 -3.26 20.31
CA SER A 246 3.68 -3.69 19.01
C SER A 246 4.69 -4.52 18.19
N GLU A 247 5.88 -4.82 18.73
CA GLU A 247 6.95 -5.58 18.07
C GLU A 247 7.41 -4.96 16.74
N LEU A 248 7.30 -3.64 16.64
CA LEU A 248 7.59 -2.91 15.40
C LEU A 248 9.07 -2.56 15.23
N VAL A 249 9.85 -2.55 16.31
CA VAL A 249 11.30 -2.28 16.24
C VAL A 249 12.05 -3.58 15.97
N ILE A 250 12.85 -3.62 14.90
CA ILE A 250 13.64 -4.78 14.48
C ILE A 250 15.14 -4.56 14.59
N GLY A 251 15.56 -3.36 14.94
CA GLY A 251 16.98 -3.04 15.13
C GLY A 251 17.20 -1.55 15.34
N ILE A 252 18.42 -1.21 15.73
CA ILE A 252 18.89 0.15 15.95
C ILE A 252 20.17 0.34 15.17
N HIS A 253 20.35 1.49 14.59
CA HIS A 253 21.61 1.82 13.96
C HIS A 253 22.07 3.22 14.36
N ARG A 254 23.37 3.39 14.48
CA ARG A 254 24.02 4.65 14.77
C ARG A 254 23.94 5.56 13.56
N ILE A 255 23.45 6.78 13.74
CA ILE A 255 23.60 7.82 12.73
C ILE A 255 24.97 8.47 12.95
N LYS A 256 25.83 8.44 11.95
CA LYS A 256 27.05 9.25 11.95
C LYS A 256 26.59 10.72 11.83
N GLU A 257 26.88 11.53 12.84
CA GLU A 257 26.77 12.98 12.69
C GLU A 257 27.69 13.38 11.53
N CYS A 258 27.13 13.99 10.49
CA CYS A 258 27.94 14.74 9.54
C CYS A 258 28.53 15.92 10.31
N SER A 259 29.79 15.81 10.73
CA SER A 259 30.57 16.92 11.23
C SER A 259 30.67 17.96 10.11
N ASN A 260 29.85 19.01 10.19
CA ASN A 260 30.12 20.25 9.50
C ASN A 260 31.39 20.85 10.15
N GLN A 261 32.54 20.39 9.73
CA GLN A 261 33.75 21.19 9.87
C GLN A 261 33.69 22.27 8.80
N GLU A 262 33.11 23.40 9.17
CA GLU A 262 33.47 24.67 8.56
C GLU A 262 34.97 24.88 8.84
N GLU A 263 35.81 24.54 7.86
CA GLU A 263 37.14 25.10 7.76
C GLU A 263 36.98 26.63 7.65
N ARG A 264 37.06 27.31 8.78
CA ARG A 264 37.44 28.69 8.81
C ARG A 264 38.91 28.78 8.42
N VAL A 265 39.16 29.02 7.17
CA VAL A 265 40.45 29.47 6.68
C VAL A 265 40.64 30.89 7.17
N SER A 266 41.66 31.05 8.00
CA SER A 266 42.22 32.34 8.41
C SER A 266 42.88 33.06 7.24
#